data_000911c9d20c14b417ea38441719b48a
#
_entry.id   000911c9d20c14b417ea38441719b48a
#
_cell.length_a   1.000
_cell.length_b   1.000
_cell.length_c   1.000
_cell.angle_alpha   90.00
_cell.angle_beta   90.00
_cell.angle_gamma   90.00
#
_symmetry.space_group_name_H-M   'P 1'
#
loop_
_entity.id
_entity.type
_entity.pdbx_description
1 polymer ?
#
loop_
_entity_poly.entity_id
_entity_poly.type
_entity_poly.pdbx_seq_one_letter_code
_entity_poly.pdbx_strand_id
1 'polypeptide(L)'
;MKSDYVVIDTVSMFKQRYIVPREEVQKWNEEVKLTDKLAKQWSQESVEAEEVKEFSQKWLGETVTNIDFATTEKVLKLFKDDNETLAEEWSQAKQLDFINDWKDNTPQR
;
A
#
# COMPACT_ATOMS: atom_id res chain seq x y z
N MET A 1 28.50 -17.68 4.36
CA MET A 1 27.86 -17.74 3.07
C MET A 1 27.82 -16.32 2.46
N LYS A 2 28.24 -16.19 1.21
CA LYS A 2 28.30 -14.88 0.56
C LYS A 2 26.90 -14.46 0.12
N SER A 3 26.44 -13.30 0.58
CA SER A 3 25.15 -12.73 0.16
C SER A 3 25.31 -12.02 -1.18
N ASP A 4 24.32 -12.16 -2.04
CA ASP A 4 24.32 -11.59 -3.40
C ASP A 4 23.49 -10.30 -3.48
N TYR A 5 22.59 -10.07 -2.53
CA TYR A 5 21.63 -8.98 -2.56
C TYR A 5 21.45 -8.32 -1.20
N VAL A 6 21.03 -7.06 -1.24
CA VAL A 6 20.56 -6.32 -0.05
C VAL A 6 19.05 -6.16 -0.21
N VAL A 7 18.29 -6.56 0.80
CA VAL A 7 16.83 -6.41 0.84
C VAL A 7 16.49 -5.26 1.78
N ILE A 8 15.79 -4.26 1.27
CA ILE A 8 15.43 -3.05 2.01
C ILE A 8 13.91 -3.02 2.15
N ASP A 9 13.42 -3.15 3.38
CA ASP A 9 12.00 -3.05 3.69
C ASP A 9 11.70 -1.65 4.21
N THR A 10 10.66 -1.03 3.66
CA THR A 10 10.25 0.32 4.04
C THR A 10 8.75 0.37 4.27
N VAL A 11 8.32 1.39 5.01
CA VAL A 11 6.92 1.73 5.16
C VAL A 11 6.72 3.16 4.70
N SER A 12 5.84 3.35 3.72
CA SER A 12 5.46 4.68 3.24
C SER A 12 4.16 5.09 3.91
N MET A 13 4.09 6.35 4.35
CA MET A 13 2.90 6.91 4.98
C MET A 13 2.25 7.95 4.07
N PHE A 14 0.94 7.85 3.96
CA PHE A 14 0.11 8.78 3.20
C PHE A 14 -0.95 9.35 4.11
N LYS A 15 -1.19 10.66 3.97
CA LYS A 15 -2.37 11.28 4.55
C LYS A 15 -3.45 11.32 3.47
N GLN A 16 -4.56 10.66 3.73
CA GLN A 16 -5.72 10.69 2.84
C GLN A 16 -6.82 11.53 3.48
N ARG A 17 -7.57 12.23 2.65
CA ARG A 17 -8.69 13.05 3.10
C ARG A 17 -9.94 12.69 2.34
N TYR A 18 -11.04 12.60 3.05
CA TYR A 18 -12.37 12.35 2.51
C TYR A 18 -13.28 13.49 2.94
N ILE A 19 -14.16 13.92 2.04
CA ILE A 19 -15.13 14.97 2.34
C ILE A 19 -16.49 14.48 1.92
N VAL A 20 -17.44 14.46 2.86
CA VAL A 20 -18.79 13.96 2.64
C VAL A 20 -19.80 15.03 3.05
N PRO A 21 -20.80 15.35 2.19
CA PRO A 21 -21.87 16.27 2.59
C PRO A 21 -22.61 15.75 3.82
N ARG A 22 -22.90 16.64 4.78
CA ARG A 22 -23.58 16.25 6.01
C ARG A 22 -24.95 15.63 5.75
N GLU A 23 -25.66 16.07 4.73
CA GLU A 23 -26.97 15.49 4.32
C GLU A 23 -26.86 14.01 3.91
N GLU A 24 -25.74 13.59 3.34
CA GLU A 24 -25.52 12.18 2.99
C GLU A 24 -25.30 11.35 4.26
N VAL A 25 -24.64 11.91 5.26
CA VAL A 25 -24.46 11.26 6.56
C VAL A 25 -25.81 11.07 7.26
N GLN A 26 -26.69 12.07 7.16
CA GLN A 26 -28.05 12.00 7.73
C GLN A 26 -28.88 10.87 7.10
N LYS A 27 -28.71 10.59 5.83
CA LYS A 27 -29.41 9.50 5.13
C LYS A 27 -29.04 8.12 5.60
N TRP A 28 -27.90 7.97 6.24
CA TRP A 28 -27.45 6.69 6.79
C TRP A 28 -28.48 6.10 7.77
N ASN A 29 -29.11 6.97 8.56
CA ASN A 29 -30.22 6.56 9.41
C ASN A 29 -31.16 7.75 9.63
N GLU A 30 -32.16 7.86 8.77
CA GLU A 30 -33.08 8.99 8.74
C GLU A 30 -33.99 9.09 9.99
N GLU A 31 -34.20 7.95 10.67
CA GLU A 31 -35.05 7.88 11.86
C GLU A 31 -34.36 8.45 13.12
N VAL A 32 -33.04 8.57 13.09
CA VAL A 32 -32.25 9.03 14.21
C VAL A 32 -31.72 10.44 13.91
N LYS A 33 -31.90 11.35 14.86
CA LYS A 33 -31.31 12.69 14.74
C LYS A 33 -29.80 12.61 14.69
N LEU A 34 -29.19 13.18 13.66
CA LEU A 34 -27.74 13.18 13.50
C LEU A 34 -27.07 13.97 14.62
N THR A 35 -26.22 13.30 15.37
CA THR A 35 -25.32 13.93 16.35
C THR A 35 -23.90 13.86 15.80
N ASP A 36 -23.00 14.68 16.35
CA ASP A 36 -21.57 14.64 15.94
C ASP A 36 -20.94 13.27 16.20
N LYS A 37 -21.36 12.59 17.27
CA LYS A 37 -20.89 11.25 17.60
C LYS A 37 -21.30 10.22 16.54
N LEU A 38 -22.56 10.27 16.11
CA LEU A 38 -23.06 9.35 15.07
C LEU A 38 -22.43 9.64 13.72
N ALA A 39 -22.20 10.92 13.39
CA ALA A 39 -21.52 11.31 12.16
C ALA A 39 -20.09 10.77 12.12
N LYS A 40 -19.36 10.85 13.23
CA LYS A 40 -18.00 10.32 13.34
C LYS A 40 -17.96 8.79 13.19
N GLN A 41 -18.89 8.09 13.84
CA GLN A 41 -19.00 6.63 13.76
C GLN A 41 -19.28 6.18 12.32
N TRP A 42 -20.27 6.80 11.68
CA TRP A 42 -20.59 6.49 10.28
C TRP A 42 -19.38 6.72 9.37
N SER A 43 -18.69 7.85 9.56
CA SER A 43 -17.53 8.21 8.73
C SER A 43 -16.40 7.19 8.86
N GLN A 44 -16.12 6.72 10.06
CA GLN A 44 -15.10 5.71 10.28
C GLN A 44 -15.46 4.39 9.57
N GLU A 45 -16.69 3.93 9.76
CA GLU A 45 -17.17 2.70 9.15
C GLU A 45 -17.17 2.76 7.62
N SER A 46 -17.58 3.89 7.04
CA SER A 46 -17.63 4.08 5.59
C SER A 46 -16.25 4.13 4.95
N VAL A 47 -15.28 4.75 5.59
CA VAL A 47 -13.89 4.78 5.10
C VAL A 47 -13.27 3.40 5.18
N GLU A 48 -13.46 2.66 6.27
CA GLU A 48 -12.95 1.29 6.43
C GLU A 48 -13.57 0.33 5.41
N ALA A 49 -14.83 0.54 5.04
CA ALA A 49 -15.53 -0.26 4.03
C ALA A 49 -15.29 0.23 2.58
N GLU A 50 -14.46 1.23 2.39
CA GLU A 50 -14.13 1.81 1.08
C GLU A 50 -15.35 2.34 0.31
N GLU A 51 -16.37 2.81 1.05
CA GLU A 51 -17.61 3.34 0.45
C GLU A 51 -17.51 4.82 0.06
N VAL A 52 -16.46 5.50 0.48
CA VAL A 52 -16.29 6.94 0.30
C VAL A 52 -15.13 7.21 -0.66
N LYS A 53 -15.37 8.11 -1.60
CA LYS A 53 -14.36 8.51 -2.57
C LYS A 53 -13.26 9.37 -1.93
N GLU A 54 -12.01 9.04 -2.21
CA GLU A 54 -10.86 9.82 -1.79
C GLU A 54 -10.92 11.23 -2.40
N PHE A 55 -10.77 12.25 -1.55
CA PHE A 55 -10.70 13.65 -1.97
C PHE A 55 -9.27 14.06 -2.33
N SER A 56 -8.30 13.72 -1.48
CA SER A 56 -6.91 14.04 -1.71
C SER A 56 -5.98 13.06 -1.00
N GLN A 57 -4.76 12.96 -1.51
CA GLN A 57 -3.72 12.14 -0.92
C GLN A 57 -2.42 12.95 -0.85
N LYS A 58 -1.71 12.85 0.27
CA LYS A 58 -0.41 13.47 0.46
C LYS A 58 0.58 12.46 1.02
N TRP A 59 1.69 12.28 0.35
CA TRP A 59 2.78 11.44 0.84
C TRP A 59 3.50 12.17 1.98
N LEU A 60 3.64 11.51 3.12
CA LEU A 60 4.26 12.06 4.33
C LEU A 60 5.69 11.59 4.55
N GLY A 61 6.14 10.63 3.76
CA GLY A 61 7.49 10.14 3.86
C GLY A 61 7.56 8.62 3.94
N GLU A 62 8.78 8.14 3.94
CA GLU A 62 9.10 6.72 3.95
C GLU A 62 10.11 6.45 5.05
N THR A 63 9.89 5.38 5.79
CA THR A 63 10.79 4.94 6.84
C THR A 63 11.34 3.56 6.51
N VAL A 64 12.66 3.41 6.54
CA VAL A 64 13.29 2.10 6.40
C VAL A 64 13.06 1.33 7.69
N THR A 65 12.40 0.19 7.60
CA THR A 65 12.08 -0.65 8.76
C THR A 65 13.06 -1.79 8.95
N ASN A 66 13.66 -2.28 7.87
CA ASN A 66 14.61 -3.36 7.93
C ASN A 66 15.56 -3.34 6.74
N ILE A 67 16.82 -3.71 6.97
CA ILE A 67 17.80 -3.96 5.91
C ILE A 67 18.44 -5.30 6.22
N ASP A 68 18.42 -6.19 5.25
CA ASP A 68 18.98 -7.52 5.39
C ASP A 68 19.74 -7.95 4.14
N PHE A 69 20.56 -8.96 4.28
CA PHE A 69 21.31 -9.53 3.17
C PHE A 69 20.70 -10.87 2.76
N ALA A 70 20.70 -11.15 1.46
CA ALA A 70 20.06 -12.35 0.95
C ALA A 70 20.85 -12.98 -0.18
N THR A 71 20.79 -14.30 -0.26
CA THR A 71 21.31 -15.07 -1.39
C THR A 71 20.34 -14.98 -2.57
N THR A 72 20.79 -15.38 -3.76
CA THR A 72 19.94 -15.46 -4.95
C THR A 72 18.71 -16.34 -4.70
N GLU A 73 18.87 -17.48 -4.03
CA GLU A 73 17.76 -18.38 -3.69
C GLU A 73 16.71 -17.69 -2.80
N LYS A 74 17.18 -16.95 -1.80
CA LYS A 74 16.31 -16.21 -0.87
C LYS A 74 15.53 -15.12 -1.62
N VAL A 75 16.17 -14.39 -2.51
CA VAL A 75 15.54 -13.33 -3.29
C VAL A 75 14.47 -13.90 -4.23
N LEU A 76 14.74 -15.04 -4.87
CA LEU A 76 13.73 -15.72 -5.68
C LEU A 76 12.53 -16.18 -4.87
N LYS A 77 12.76 -16.64 -3.64
CA LYS A 77 11.68 -16.98 -2.71
C LYS A 77 10.84 -15.75 -2.32
N LEU A 78 11.49 -14.64 -2.05
CA LEU A 78 10.81 -13.39 -1.76
C LEU A 78 9.98 -12.91 -2.95
N PHE A 79 10.52 -13.05 -4.16
CA PHE A 79 9.78 -12.71 -5.38
C PHE A 79 8.48 -13.52 -5.47
N LYS A 80 8.58 -14.83 -5.25
CA LYS A 80 7.43 -15.72 -5.26
C LYS A 80 6.41 -15.36 -4.20
N ASP A 81 6.85 -15.06 -2.98
CA ASP A 81 5.96 -14.71 -1.87
C ASP A 81 5.23 -13.37 -2.12
N ASP A 82 5.92 -12.41 -2.72
CA ASP A 82 5.39 -11.06 -2.95
C ASP A 82 4.65 -10.91 -4.28
N ASN A 83 4.98 -11.74 -5.28
CA ASN A 83 4.46 -11.65 -6.65
C ASN A 83 4.07 -13.04 -7.18
N GLU A 84 3.20 -13.72 -6.47
CA GLU A 84 2.84 -15.12 -6.74
C GLU A 84 2.42 -15.38 -8.18
N THR A 85 1.55 -14.55 -8.75
CA THR A 85 1.07 -14.72 -10.13
C THR A 85 2.19 -14.59 -11.14
N LEU A 86 3.06 -13.58 -10.99
CA LEU A 86 4.21 -13.41 -11.89
C LEU A 86 5.22 -14.54 -11.75
N ALA A 87 5.41 -15.05 -10.52
CA ALA A 87 6.33 -16.17 -10.27
C ALA A 87 5.87 -17.46 -10.95
N GLU A 88 4.56 -17.66 -11.07
CA GLU A 88 4.00 -18.81 -11.81
C GLU A 88 4.14 -18.66 -13.32
N GLU A 89 4.05 -17.44 -13.85
CA GLU A 89 4.10 -17.17 -15.29
C GLU A 89 5.52 -17.00 -15.83
N TRP A 90 6.45 -16.51 -15.01
CA TRP A 90 7.79 -16.17 -15.44
C TRP A 90 8.81 -17.27 -15.10
N SER A 91 9.74 -17.51 -16.02
CA SER A 91 10.91 -18.35 -15.72
C SER A 91 11.79 -17.70 -14.66
N GLN A 92 12.64 -18.49 -13.99
CA GLN A 92 13.59 -17.94 -13.03
C GLN A 92 14.53 -16.92 -13.66
N ALA A 93 14.96 -17.15 -14.91
CA ALA A 93 15.80 -16.20 -15.64
C ALA A 93 15.12 -14.84 -15.80
N LYS A 94 13.82 -14.83 -16.14
CA LYS A 94 13.04 -13.60 -16.27
C LYS A 94 12.85 -12.90 -14.93
N GLN A 95 12.62 -13.67 -13.86
CA GLN A 95 12.51 -13.14 -12.50
C GLN A 95 13.82 -12.46 -12.08
N LEU A 96 14.96 -13.09 -12.35
CA LEU A 96 16.29 -12.51 -12.04
C LEU A 96 16.58 -11.27 -12.86
N ASP A 97 16.17 -11.23 -14.12
CA ASP A 97 16.32 -10.03 -14.97
C ASP A 97 15.54 -8.85 -14.36
N PHE A 98 14.33 -9.10 -13.88
CA PHE A 98 13.52 -8.08 -13.19
C PHE A 98 14.18 -7.61 -11.90
N ILE A 99 14.67 -8.56 -11.09
CA ILE A 99 15.34 -8.24 -9.82
C ILE A 99 16.60 -7.42 -10.05
N ASN A 100 17.39 -7.76 -11.06
CA ASN A 100 18.62 -7.06 -11.37
C ASN A 100 18.40 -5.69 -12.05
N ASP A 101 17.20 -5.41 -12.53
CA ASP A 101 16.79 -4.10 -13.02
C ASP A 101 16.27 -3.24 -11.85
N TRP A 102 17.14 -3.01 -10.86
CA TRP A 102 16.79 -2.39 -9.59
C TRP A 102 16.69 -0.88 -9.62
N LYS A 103 17.28 -0.27 -10.63
CA LYS A 103 17.37 1.19 -10.69
C LYS A 103 16.09 1.80 -11.25
N ASP A 104 15.55 2.78 -10.53
CA ASP A 104 14.41 3.54 -11.02
C ASP A 104 14.89 4.52 -12.09
N ASN A 105 14.43 4.30 -13.33
CA ASN A 105 14.76 5.14 -14.48
C ASN A 105 13.70 6.21 -14.76
N THR A 106 12.70 6.35 -13.88
CA THR A 106 11.68 7.38 -14.02
C THR A 106 12.31 8.75 -13.87
N PRO A 107 12.08 9.68 -14.83
CA PRO A 107 12.64 11.02 -14.71
C PRO A 107 12.19 11.70 -13.42
N GLN A 108 13.16 12.21 -12.67
CA GLN A 108 12.86 12.99 -11.47
C GLN A 108 12.41 14.39 -11.87
N ARG A 109 11.37 14.86 -11.22
CA ARG A 109 10.82 16.19 -11.43
C ARG A 109 11.43 17.20 -10.48
#